data_eb7c17c1cbfc9e34c3f5183848abed37
#
_entry.id   eb7c17c1cbfc9e34c3f5183848abed37
#
_cell.length_a   1.000
_cell.length_b   1.000
_cell.length_c   1.000
_cell.angle_alpha   90.00
_cell.angle_beta   90.00
_cell.angle_gamma   90.00
#
_symmetry.space_group_name_H-M   'P 1'
#
loop_
_entity.id
_entity.type
_entity.pdbx_description
1 polymer ?
#
loop_
_entity_poly.entity_id
_entity_poly.type
_entity_poly.pdbx_seq_one_letter_code
_entity_poly.pdbx_strand_id
1 'polypeptide(L)'
;MTNFFKKHKKTLLGCVASLSALAILIIANCLANFIVPTNNLSSQVQANEFEMYLISLSKSQVESEARSHAEDFQIIGAGGFIWEKDGYFHIISSGYLNKPDAELVQNSIKLNQNLDSELLSVKFDSISIYGNWQTEESKALSALLSSCTNFYCNIYDIAISLDTAVCNETTAKLAVNSAHHDFSTTLANFNTLFSKPCPENLSSIYNLAVQGYKIGGKLAREEKVNPNQNYSSLLKYRYLEVMNLYYNFCLEDK
;
A
#
# COMPACT_ATOMS: atom_id res chain seq x y z
N MET A 1 41.14 -8.74 -17.66
CA MET A 1 39.70 -8.89 -17.40
C MET A 1 39.23 -8.31 -16.07
N THR A 2 40.02 -8.29 -15.01
CA THR A 2 39.66 -7.85 -13.64
C THR A 2 39.36 -6.35 -13.47
N ASN A 3 39.88 -5.45 -14.31
CA ASN A 3 39.68 -3.99 -14.19
C ASN A 3 38.35 -3.50 -14.80
N PHE A 4 37.78 -4.24 -15.74
CA PHE A 4 36.49 -3.88 -16.37
C PHE A 4 35.34 -4.09 -15.38
N PHE A 5 35.33 -5.20 -14.64
CA PHE A 5 34.32 -5.48 -13.61
C PHE A 5 34.35 -4.52 -12.42
N LYS A 6 35.55 -4.02 -12.03
CA LYS A 6 35.66 -3.04 -10.94
C LYS A 6 35.10 -1.67 -11.30
N LYS A 7 35.22 -1.24 -12.57
CA LYS A 7 34.69 0.04 -13.05
C LYS A 7 33.15 0.01 -13.16
N HIS A 8 32.60 -1.10 -13.67
CA HIS A 8 31.14 -1.25 -13.76
C HIS A 8 30.47 -1.44 -12.40
N LYS A 9 31.13 -2.05 -11.42
CA LYS A 9 30.60 -2.21 -10.06
C LYS A 9 30.43 -0.88 -9.35
N LYS A 10 31.33 0.10 -9.57
CA LYS A 10 31.19 1.47 -9.03
C LYS A 10 30.06 2.27 -9.71
N THR A 11 29.89 2.09 -11.02
CA THR A 11 28.80 2.73 -11.77
C THR A 11 27.45 2.12 -11.40
N LEU A 12 27.38 0.81 -11.25
CA LEU A 12 26.17 0.11 -10.78
C LEU A 12 25.79 0.52 -9.35
N LEU A 13 26.78 0.63 -8.45
CA LEU A 13 26.55 1.10 -7.08
C LEU A 13 26.07 2.55 -7.04
N GLY A 14 26.58 3.40 -7.93
CA GLY A 14 26.12 4.79 -8.08
C GLY A 14 24.68 4.88 -8.63
N CYS A 15 24.31 4.03 -9.58
CA CYS A 15 22.93 3.96 -10.11
C CYS A 15 21.95 3.41 -9.06
N VAL A 16 22.34 2.41 -8.27
CA VAL A 16 21.52 1.88 -7.17
C VAL A 16 21.33 2.91 -6.07
N ALA A 17 22.39 3.66 -5.70
CA ALA A 17 22.30 4.73 -4.71
C ALA A 17 21.43 5.91 -5.18
N SER A 18 21.47 6.24 -6.48
CA SER A 18 20.62 7.30 -7.05
C SER A 18 19.15 6.86 -7.17
N LEU A 19 18.88 5.59 -7.49
CA LEU A 19 17.53 5.04 -7.51
C LEU A 19 16.92 4.95 -6.12
N SER A 20 17.71 4.56 -5.11
CA SER A 20 17.23 4.54 -3.71
C SER A 20 16.97 5.95 -3.18
N ALA A 21 17.80 6.95 -3.53
CA ALA A 21 17.57 8.35 -3.18
C ALA A 21 16.32 8.91 -3.89
N LEU A 22 16.07 8.52 -5.13
CA LEU A 22 14.86 8.91 -5.87
C LEU A 22 13.60 8.27 -5.27
N ALA A 23 13.66 7.01 -4.87
CA ALA A 23 12.57 6.32 -4.16
C ALA A 23 12.24 7.01 -2.84
N ILE A 24 13.24 7.37 -2.03
CA ILE A 24 13.05 8.12 -0.76
C ILE A 24 12.42 9.49 -1.01
N LEU A 25 12.78 10.18 -2.09
CA LEU A 25 12.19 11.47 -2.47
C LEU A 25 10.73 11.34 -2.95
N ILE A 26 10.40 10.26 -3.63
CA ILE A 26 9.03 9.96 -4.06
C ILE A 26 8.16 9.63 -2.84
N ILE A 27 8.66 8.83 -1.89
CA ILE A 27 7.99 8.54 -0.62
C ILE A 27 7.73 9.81 0.17
N ALA A 28 8.74 10.67 0.31
CA ALA A 28 8.61 11.95 1.02
C ALA A 28 7.57 12.87 0.35
N ASN A 29 7.47 12.88 -0.98
CA ASN A 29 6.46 13.63 -1.72
C ASN A 29 5.06 13.00 -1.60
N CYS A 30 4.93 11.67 -1.64
CA CYS A 30 3.66 11.00 -1.37
C CYS A 30 3.16 11.35 0.03
N LEU A 31 4.00 11.22 1.04
CA LEU A 31 3.67 11.57 2.44
C LEU A 31 3.29 13.04 2.61
N ALA A 32 4.00 13.97 1.95
CA ALA A 32 3.72 15.41 2.04
C ALA A 32 2.37 15.80 1.38
N ASN A 33 1.94 15.07 0.36
CA ASN A 33 0.69 15.36 -0.36
C ASN A 33 -0.55 14.79 0.32
N PHE A 34 -0.41 13.82 1.24
CA PHE A 34 -1.56 13.21 1.94
C PHE A 34 -1.98 13.94 3.20
N ILE A 35 -1.09 14.76 3.82
CA ILE A 35 -1.38 15.46 5.08
C ILE A 35 -1.13 16.94 4.90
N VAL A 36 -2.19 17.74 4.87
CA VAL A 36 -2.10 19.20 5.02
C VAL A 36 -2.34 19.53 6.50
N PRO A 37 -1.31 19.90 7.29
CA PRO A 37 -1.55 20.43 8.61
C PRO A 37 -2.18 21.82 8.46
N THR A 38 -3.47 21.95 8.74
CA THR A 38 -4.11 23.25 8.84
C THR A 38 -3.67 23.92 10.15
N ASN A 39 -2.83 24.95 10.05
CA ASN A 39 -2.29 25.73 11.18
C ASN A 39 -3.32 26.67 11.83
N ASN A 40 -4.60 26.48 11.64
CA ASN A 40 -5.64 27.25 12.29
C ASN A 40 -6.36 26.40 13.35
N LEU A 41 -6.71 27.01 14.47
CA LEU A 41 -7.55 26.50 15.58
C LEU A 41 -8.92 25.93 15.16
N SER A 42 -9.11 25.58 13.92
CA SER A 42 -10.26 24.87 13.40
C SER A 42 -9.98 23.37 13.51
N SER A 43 -10.67 22.77 14.27
CA SER A 43 -11.12 21.44 14.61
C SER A 43 -11.30 20.47 13.43
N GLN A 44 -10.45 20.48 12.42
CA GLN A 44 -10.53 19.62 11.25
C GLN A 44 -9.21 18.90 10.98
N VAL A 45 -9.30 17.58 10.83
CA VAL A 45 -8.25 16.74 10.27
C VAL A 45 -8.70 16.25 8.91
N GLN A 46 -7.83 16.35 7.91
CA GLN A 46 -8.18 16.06 6.53
C GLN A 46 -7.15 15.13 5.87
N ALA A 47 -7.64 14.20 5.04
CA ALA A 47 -6.85 13.52 4.02
C ALA A 47 -7.33 13.97 2.63
N ASN A 48 -6.37 14.21 1.73
CA ASN A 48 -6.68 14.64 0.37
C ASN A 48 -7.18 13.47 -0.48
N GLU A 49 -7.96 13.79 -1.51
CA GLU A 49 -8.30 12.84 -2.55
C GLU A 49 -7.04 12.38 -3.32
N PHE A 50 -7.06 11.17 -3.80
CA PHE A 50 -6.02 10.63 -4.70
C PHE A 50 -6.60 9.56 -5.61
N GLU A 51 -5.84 9.14 -6.60
CA GLU A 51 -6.21 8.12 -7.55
C GLU A 51 -5.18 6.99 -7.54
N MET A 52 -5.65 5.74 -7.63
CA MET A 52 -4.82 4.55 -7.74
C MET A 52 -5.12 3.82 -9.04
N TYR A 53 -4.09 3.31 -9.68
CA TYR A 53 -4.15 2.57 -10.94
C TYR A 53 -3.85 1.10 -10.66
N LEU A 54 -4.87 0.25 -10.81
CA LEU A 54 -4.79 -1.19 -10.56
C LEU A 54 -4.61 -1.93 -11.88
N ILE A 55 -3.64 -2.86 -11.94
CA ILE A 55 -3.46 -3.75 -13.08
C ILE A 55 -4.31 -5.01 -12.86
N SER A 56 -5.38 -5.13 -13.61
CA SER A 56 -6.26 -6.30 -13.63
C SER A 56 -5.81 -7.28 -14.69
N LEU A 57 -5.46 -8.50 -14.29
CA LEU A 57 -5.03 -9.58 -15.20
C LEU A 57 -6.21 -10.35 -15.80
N SER A 58 -7.33 -10.38 -15.11
CA SER A 58 -8.56 -11.04 -15.53
C SER A 58 -9.73 -10.53 -14.71
N LYS A 59 -10.94 -10.85 -15.16
CA LYS A 59 -12.18 -10.57 -14.41
C LYS A 59 -13.23 -11.65 -14.65
N SER A 60 -14.10 -11.88 -13.66
CA SER A 60 -15.27 -12.76 -13.76
C SER A 60 -16.48 -12.11 -13.09
N GLN A 61 -17.68 -12.49 -13.49
CA GLN A 61 -18.91 -12.15 -12.77
C GLN A 61 -19.16 -13.08 -11.58
N VAL A 62 -18.38 -14.18 -11.47
CA VAL A 62 -18.50 -15.18 -10.41
C VAL A 62 -17.26 -15.11 -9.53
N GLU A 63 -17.44 -14.76 -8.26
CA GLU A 63 -16.34 -14.57 -7.31
C GLU A 63 -15.48 -15.83 -7.14
N SER A 64 -16.11 -17.03 -7.08
CA SER A 64 -15.37 -18.29 -6.92
C SER A 64 -14.46 -18.61 -8.10
N GLU A 65 -14.85 -18.24 -9.32
CA GLU A 65 -13.99 -18.38 -10.51
C GLU A 65 -12.82 -17.41 -10.45
N ALA A 66 -13.08 -16.12 -10.10
CA ALA A 66 -12.04 -15.13 -9.93
C ALA A 66 -11.02 -15.57 -8.86
N ARG A 67 -11.47 -16.13 -7.73
CA ARG A 67 -10.59 -16.64 -6.68
C ARG A 67 -9.71 -17.80 -7.15
N SER A 68 -10.29 -18.75 -7.90
CA SER A 68 -9.52 -19.87 -8.46
C SER A 68 -8.42 -19.38 -9.40
N HIS A 69 -8.73 -18.47 -10.32
CA HIS A 69 -7.73 -17.90 -11.23
C HIS A 69 -6.69 -17.01 -10.49
N ALA A 70 -7.09 -16.35 -9.40
CA ALA A 70 -6.17 -15.54 -8.60
C ALA A 70 -5.04 -16.38 -7.99
N GLU A 71 -5.33 -17.63 -7.58
CA GLU A 71 -4.33 -18.56 -7.05
C GLU A 71 -3.23 -18.87 -8.08
N ASP A 72 -3.58 -19.06 -9.34
CA ASP A 72 -2.61 -19.29 -10.42
C ASP A 72 -1.70 -18.06 -10.63
N PHE A 73 -2.28 -16.86 -10.63
CA PHE A 73 -1.51 -15.62 -10.77
C PHE A 73 -0.61 -15.33 -9.56
N GLN A 74 -1.01 -15.74 -8.36
CA GLN A 74 -0.18 -15.60 -7.15
C GLN A 74 1.13 -16.41 -7.24
N ILE A 75 1.11 -17.56 -7.88
CA ILE A 75 2.30 -18.42 -8.07
C ILE A 75 3.34 -17.70 -8.95
N ILE A 76 2.92 -16.94 -9.94
CA ILE A 76 3.82 -16.20 -10.84
C ILE A 76 4.16 -14.79 -10.36
N GLY A 77 3.77 -14.42 -9.12
CA GLY A 77 4.19 -13.18 -8.46
C GLY A 77 3.20 -12.02 -8.54
N ALA A 78 2.00 -12.22 -9.09
CA ALA A 78 0.92 -11.25 -8.98
C ALA A 78 0.32 -11.25 -7.55
N GLY A 79 -0.27 -10.12 -7.12
CA GLY A 79 -0.98 -10.06 -5.84
C GLY A 79 -2.16 -11.04 -5.80
N GLY A 80 -2.90 -11.14 -6.90
CA GLY A 80 -4.10 -11.99 -6.97
C GLY A 80 -5.22 -11.50 -6.03
N PHE A 81 -5.22 -10.20 -5.73
CA PHE A 81 -6.27 -9.60 -4.91
C PHE A 81 -7.55 -9.43 -5.73
N ILE A 82 -8.69 -9.77 -5.15
CA ILE A 82 -9.99 -9.60 -5.81
C ILE A 82 -10.54 -8.21 -5.49
N TRP A 83 -10.70 -7.40 -6.53
CA TRP A 83 -11.31 -6.07 -6.44
C TRP A 83 -12.66 -6.07 -7.16
N GLU A 84 -13.72 -5.80 -6.42
CA GLU A 84 -15.05 -5.69 -6.99
C GLU A 84 -15.26 -4.29 -7.59
N LYS A 85 -15.64 -4.25 -8.87
CA LYS A 85 -15.96 -3.01 -9.57
C LYS A 85 -16.90 -3.28 -10.73
N ASP A 86 -17.93 -2.45 -10.89
CA ASP A 86 -18.89 -2.47 -12.00
C ASP A 86 -19.54 -3.86 -12.21
N GLY A 87 -19.79 -4.61 -11.11
CA GLY A 87 -20.39 -5.95 -11.13
C GLY A 87 -19.43 -7.07 -11.57
N TYR A 88 -18.13 -6.80 -11.63
CA TYR A 88 -17.09 -7.79 -11.90
C TYR A 88 -16.11 -7.91 -10.74
N PHE A 89 -15.60 -9.12 -10.57
CA PHE A 89 -14.50 -9.46 -9.68
C PHE A 89 -13.20 -9.45 -10.47
N HIS A 90 -12.43 -8.35 -10.36
CA HIS A 90 -11.16 -8.16 -11.03
C HIS A 90 -10.03 -8.79 -10.24
N ILE A 91 -9.15 -9.53 -10.92
CA ILE A 91 -7.97 -10.14 -10.31
C ILE A 91 -6.79 -9.16 -10.47
N ILE A 92 -6.41 -8.50 -9.39
CA ILE A 92 -5.42 -7.45 -9.38
C ILE A 92 -4.02 -8.01 -9.16
N SER A 93 -3.12 -7.68 -10.09
CA SER A 93 -1.69 -7.99 -9.97
C SER A 93 -1.00 -7.08 -8.95
N SER A 94 -1.21 -5.78 -9.12
CA SER A 94 -0.55 -4.73 -8.35
C SER A 94 -1.29 -3.40 -8.51
N GLY A 95 -1.00 -2.43 -7.65
CA GLY A 95 -1.60 -1.10 -7.68
C GLY A 95 -0.53 0.00 -7.59
N TYR A 96 -0.77 1.13 -8.25
CA TYR A 96 0.18 2.24 -8.40
C TYR A 96 -0.52 3.58 -8.15
N LEU A 97 0.17 4.52 -7.51
CA LEU A 97 -0.31 5.90 -7.35
C LEU A 97 0.02 6.78 -8.57
N ASN A 98 0.84 6.29 -9.48
CA ASN A 98 1.26 7.01 -10.68
C ASN A 98 0.88 6.19 -11.92
N LYS A 99 0.10 6.80 -12.82
CA LYS A 99 -0.37 6.14 -14.04
C LYS A 99 0.76 5.70 -14.98
N PRO A 100 1.78 6.52 -15.27
CA PRO A 100 2.92 6.09 -16.08
C PRO A 100 3.63 4.85 -15.56
N ASP A 101 3.79 4.70 -14.24
CA ASP A 101 4.41 3.52 -13.63
C ASP A 101 3.54 2.28 -13.82
N ALA A 102 2.23 2.42 -13.66
CA ALA A 102 1.27 1.34 -13.94
C ALA A 102 1.32 0.90 -15.42
N GLU A 103 1.34 1.85 -16.35
CA GLU A 103 1.43 1.59 -17.79
C GLU A 103 2.74 0.88 -18.17
N LEU A 104 3.87 1.27 -17.56
CA LEU A 104 5.17 0.60 -17.78
C LEU A 104 5.12 -0.85 -17.34
N VAL A 105 4.56 -1.14 -16.16
CA VAL A 105 4.46 -2.52 -15.66
C VAL A 105 3.43 -3.32 -16.45
N GLN A 106 2.32 -2.72 -16.83
CA GLN A 106 1.32 -3.36 -17.70
C GLN A 106 1.95 -3.81 -19.03
N ASN A 107 2.73 -2.92 -19.67
CA ASN A 107 3.45 -3.24 -20.91
C ASN A 107 4.49 -4.36 -20.69
N SER A 108 5.19 -4.34 -19.56
CA SER A 108 6.15 -5.39 -19.20
C SER A 108 5.47 -6.76 -19.00
N ILE A 109 4.31 -6.82 -18.38
CA ILE A 109 3.51 -8.05 -18.23
C ILE A 109 3.13 -8.59 -19.60
N LYS A 110 2.66 -7.74 -20.51
CA LYS A 110 2.32 -8.14 -21.88
C LYS A 110 3.51 -8.67 -22.65
N LEU A 111 4.65 -7.99 -22.60
CA LEU A 111 5.86 -8.37 -23.35
C LEU A 111 6.54 -9.63 -22.81
N ASN A 112 6.62 -9.77 -21.48
CA ASN A 112 7.41 -10.82 -20.85
C ASN A 112 6.59 -12.08 -20.51
N GLN A 113 5.28 -11.93 -20.27
CA GLN A 113 4.42 -13.02 -19.84
C GLN A 113 3.34 -13.35 -20.88
N ASN A 114 3.23 -12.55 -21.95
CA ASN A 114 2.19 -12.67 -22.99
C ASN A 114 0.76 -12.66 -22.39
N LEU A 115 0.57 -11.88 -21.31
CA LEU A 115 -0.72 -11.71 -20.64
C LEU A 115 -1.29 -10.34 -20.99
N ASP A 116 -2.53 -10.33 -21.50
CA ASP A 116 -3.30 -9.11 -21.64
C ASP A 116 -3.81 -8.68 -20.25
N SER A 117 -3.85 -7.38 -20.01
CA SER A 117 -4.31 -6.82 -18.75
C SER A 117 -5.04 -5.50 -18.97
N GLU A 118 -5.92 -5.14 -18.03
CA GLU A 118 -6.70 -3.92 -18.03
C GLU A 118 -6.16 -2.99 -16.93
N LEU A 119 -6.08 -1.69 -17.21
CA LEU A 119 -5.74 -0.69 -16.22
C LEU A 119 -7.03 -0.08 -15.66
N LEU A 120 -7.29 -0.30 -14.36
CA LEU A 120 -8.45 0.26 -13.66
C LEU A 120 -8.00 1.48 -12.86
N SER A 121 -8.73 2.59 -13.03
CA SER A 121 -8.60 3.74 -12.16
C SER A 121 -9.59 3.64 -10.99
N VAL A 122 -9.09 3.85 -9.78
CA VAL A 122 -9.87 3.89 -8.54
C VAL A 122 -9.62 5.21 -7.84
N LYS A 123 -10.67 6.01 -7.68
CA LYS A 123 -10.62 7.31 -7.02
C LYS A 123 -10.94 7.14 -5.54
N PHE A 124 -10.10 7.71 -4.68
CA PHE A 124 -10.28 7.83 -3.25
C PHE A 124 -10.68 9.26 -2.94
N ASP A 125 -11.84 9.45 -2.33
CA ASP A 125 -12.32 10.79 -2.01
C ASP A 125 -11.58 11.38 -0.80
N SER A 126 -11.60 12.70 -0.69
CA SER A 126 -11.07 13.40 0.48
C SER A 126 -11.90 13.09 1.72
N ILE A 127 -11.25 12.97 2.86
CA ILE A 127 -11.86 12.73 4.16
C ILE A 127 -11.65 13.96 5.03
N SER A 128 -12.69 14.38 5.74
CA SER A 128 -12.64 15.50 6.69
C SER A 128 -13.29 15.12 8.02
N ILE A 129 -12.52 15.10 9.09
CA ILE A 129 -12.97 14.79 10.43
C ILE A 129 -13.01 16.06 11.26
N TYR A 130 -14.16 16.40 11.82
CA TYR A 130 -14.39 17.61 12.58
C TYR A 130 -14.45 17.33 14.09
N GLY A 131 -13.91 18.24 14.90
CA GLY A 131 -13.97 18.14 16.35
C GLY A 131 -13.12 19.22 17.04
N ASN A 132 -13.12 19.29 18.34
CA ASN A 132 -12.33 20.23 19.14
C ASN A 132 -11.10 19.49 19.70
N TRP A 133 -10.05 19.40 18.87
CA TRP A 133 -8.84 18.66 19.21
C TRP A 133 -7.75 19.58 19.77
N GLN A 134 -7.01 19.14 20.78
CA GLN A 134 -5.74 19.73 21.12
C GLN A 134 -4.70 19.45 20.01
N THR A 135 -3.62 20.24 19.98
CA THR A 135 -2.60 20.09 18.91
C THR A 135 -2.06 18.66 18.80
N GLU A 136 -1.78 18.01 19.94
CA GLU A 136 -1.23 16.66 19.94
C GLU A 136 -2.30 15.60 19.54
N GLU A 137 -3.55 15.80 19.92
CA GLU A 137 -4.68 14.96 19.48
C GLU A 137 -4.90 15.08 17.97
N SER A 138 -4.86 16.30 17.43
CA SER A 138 -4.96 16.54 15.99
C SER A 138 -3.84 15.87 15.21
N LYS A 139 -2.60 15.93 15.69
CA LYS A 139 -1.45 15.24 15.09
C LYS A 139 -1.62 13.73 15.14
N ALA A 140 -2.03 13.17 16.26
CA ALA A 140 -2.24 11.73 16.42
C ALA A 140 -3.37 11.23 15.50
N LEU A 141 -4.46 11.99 15.38
CA LEU A 141 -5.57 11.68 14.49
C LEU A 141 -5.15 11.75 13.02
N SER A 142 -4.37 12.77 12.62
CA SER A 142 -3.80 12.87 11.26
C SER A 142 -2.88 11.68 10.96
N ALA A 143 -2.02 11.30 11.90
CA ALA A 143 -1.14 10.15 11.76
C ALA A 143 -1.93 8.85 11.64
N LEU A 144 -3.00 8.69 12.42
CA LEU A 144 -3.87 7.51 12.35
C LEU A 144 -4.58 7.42 11.00
N LEU A 145 -5.15 8.53 10.51
CA LEU A 145 -5.82 8.61 9.20
C LEU A 145 -4.89 8.22 8.05
N SER A 146 -3.62 8.66 8.10
CA SER A 146 -2.63 8.34 7.07
C SER A 146 -1.92 7.01 7.27
N SER A 147 -2.17 6.29 8.37
CA SER A 147 -1.43 5.05 8.68
C SER A 147 -1.61 3.96 7.61
N CYS A 148 -2.81 3.84 7.02
CA CYS A 148 -3.07 2.86 5.97
C CYS A 148 -2.33 3.20 4.67
N THR A 149 -2.35 4.46 4.24
CA THR A 149 -1.64 4.91 3.02
C THR A 149 -0.12 4.87 3.22
N ASN A 150 0.38 5.23 4.40
CA ASN A 150 1.79 5.10 4.75
C ASN A 150 2.25 3.64 4.72
N PHE A 151 1.44 2.73 5.28
CA PHE A 151 1.73 1.31 5.24
C PHE A 151 1.77 0.80 3.80
N TYR A 152 0.77 1.18 2.97
CA TYR A 152 0.79 0.86 1.55
C TYR A 152 2.09 1.30 0.88
N CYS A 153 2.49 2.57 1.01
CA CYS A 153 3.72 3.08 0.39
C CYS A 153 4.95 2.27 0.81
N ASN A 154 5.10 1.99 2.11
CA ASN A 154 6.22 1.21 2.62
C ASN A 154 6.26 -0.21 2.03
N ILE A 155 5.12 -0.93 2.03
CA ILE A 155 5.08 -2.30 1.52
C ILE A 155 5.22 -2.35 0.00
N TYR A 156 4.69 -1.37 -0.71
CA TYR A 156 4.85 -1.21 -2.15
C TYR A 156 6.34 -1.08 -2.53
N ASP A 157 7.09 -0.22 -1.85
CA ASP A 157 8.52 -0.04 -2.11
C ASP A 157 9.33 -1.29 -1.82
N ILE A 158 8.99 -2.02 -0.74
CA ILE A 158 9.59 -3.30 -0.41
C ILE A 158 9.31 -4.32 -1.52
N ALA A 159 8.07 -4.38 -2.02
CA ALA A 159 7.69 -5.29 -3.10
C ALA A 159 8.47 -5.00 -4.39
N ILE A 160 8.59 -3.73 -4.79
CA ILE A 160 9.40 -3.32 -5.95
C ILE A 160 10.88 -3.66 -5.74
N SER A 161 11.43 -3.36 -4.56
CA SER A 161 12.83 -3.66 -4.25
C SER A 161 13.13 -5.16 -4.31
N LEU A 162 12.18 -6.00 -3.91
CA LEU A 162 12.28 -7.45 -4.02
C LEU A 162 12.18 -7.92 -5.47
N ASP A 163 11.22 -7.43 -6.24
CA ASP A 163 11.01 -7.81 -7.66
C ASP A 163 12.18 -7.40 -8.56
N THR A 164 12.81 -6.28 -8.24
CA THR A 164 13.98 -5.77 -8.98
C THR A 164 15.31 -6.31 -8.44
N ALA A 165 15.28 -7.24 -7.50
CA ALA A 165 16.45 -7.82 -6.82
C ALA A 165 17.38 -6.76 -6.17
N VAL A 166 16.85 -5.60 -5.81
CA VAL A 166 17.55 -4.57 -5.02
C VAL A 166 17.72 -5.03 -3.58
N CYS A 167 16.75 -5.77 -3.06
CA CYS A 167 16.86 -6.46 -1.79
C CYS A 167 16.55 -7.95 -1.95
N ASN A 168 16.97 -8.76 -0.98
CA ASN A 168 16.57 -10.15 -0.87
C ASN A 168 15.37 -10.32 0.09
N GLU A 169 14.78 -11.50 0.11
CA GLU A 169 13.60 -11.80 0.92
C GLU A 169 13.82 -11.56 2.42
N THR A 170 15.00 -11.88 2.94
CA THR A 170 15.33 -11.64 4.35
C THR A 170 15.30 -10.15 4.70
N THR A 171 15.90 -9.32 3.84
CA THR A 171 15.87 -7.86 4.02
C THR A 171 14.45 -7.31 3.89
N ALA A 172 13.68 -7.82 2.93
CA ALA A 172 12.28 -7.44 2.76
C ALA A 172 11.44 -7.75 4.02
N LYS A 173 11.62 -8.94 4.62
CA LYS A 173 10.94 -9.33 5.87
C LYS A 173 11.28 -8.41 7.05
N LEU A 174 12.55 -8.02 7.18
CA LEU A 174 12.95 -7.05 8.20
C LEU A 174 12.29 -5.68 8.00
N ALA A 175 12.25 -5.21 6.76
CA ALA A 175 11.61 -3.94 6.42
C ALA A 175 10.08 -3.98 6.67
N VAL A 176 9.40 -5.08 6.37
CA VAL A 176 7.99 -5.30 6.70
C VAL A 176 7.75 -5.23 8.20
N ASN A 177 8.61 -5.87 9.01
CA ASN A 177 8.49 -5.81 10.47
C ASN A 177 8.65 -4.37 10.99
N SER A 178 9.56 -3.58 10.40
CA SER A 178 9.71 -2.16 10.72
C SER A 178 8.42 -1.38 10.37
N ALA A 179 7.89 -1.54 9.16
CA ALA A 179 6.66 -0.86 8.73
C ALA A 179 5.45 -1.23 9.63
N HIS A 180 5.33 -2.49 10.04
CA HIS A 180 4.30 -2.92 10.98
C HIS A 180 4.51 -2.34 12.38
N HIS A 181 5.77 -2.22 12.85
CA HIS A 181 6.09 -1.57 14.11
C HIS A 181 5.71 -0.08 14.10
N ASP A 182 5.97 0.64 13.01
CA ASP A 182 5.61 2.04 12.85
C ASP A 182 4.09 2.23 12.90
N PHE A 183 3.34 1.33 12.26
CA PHE A 183 1.88 1.32 12.35
C PHE A 183 1.41 1.08 13.79
N SER A 184 2.02 0.12 14.49
CA SER A 184 1.74 -0.19 15.91
C SER A 184 1.98 1.03 16.80
N THR A 185 3.08 1.75 16.58
CA THR A 185 3.43 2.96 17.32
C THR A 185 2.40 4.06 17.11
N THR A 186 1.96 4.27 15.86
CA THR A 186 0.91 5.24 15.54
C THR A 186 -0.40 4.93 16.27
N LEU A 187 -0.83 3.67 16.25
CA LEU A 187 -2.04 3.23 16.94
C LEU A 187 -1.91 3.35 18.48
N ALA A 188 -0.73 3.05 19.03
CA ALA A 188 -0.44 3.19 20.46
C ALA A 188 -0.49 4.66 20.90
N ASN A 189 0.09 5.57 20.12
CA ASN A 189 0.05 7.02 20.38
C ASN A 189 -1.39 7.54 20.39
N PHE A 190 -2.20 7.14 19.41
CA PHE A 190 -3.62 7.48 19.40
C PHE A 190 -4.32 6.98 20.68
N ASN A 191 -4.14 5.72 21.07
CA ASN A 191 -4.72 5.13 22.26
C ASN A 191 -4.27 5.79 23.58
N THR A 192 -3.13 6.49 23.56
CA THR A 192 -2.63 7.22 24.75
C THR A 192 -3.36 8.55 24.93
N LEU A 193 -3.71 9.21 23.83
CA LEU A 193 -4.32 10.54 23.82
C LEU A 193 -5.84 10.49 23.91
N PHE A 194 -6.46 9.47 23.31
CA PHE A 194 -7.90 9.30 23.30
C PHE A 194 -8.33 8.23 24.32
N SER A 195 -9.29 8.58 25.15
CA SER A 195 -9.81 7.68 26.21
C SER A 195 -10.48 6.43 25.62
N LYS A 196 -10.48 5.35 26.40
CA LYS A 196 -11.27 4.16 26.07
C LYS A 196 -12.60 4.21 26.83
N PRO A 197 -13.76 3.94 26.17
CA PRO A 197 -13.89 3.63 24.73
C PRO A 197 -13.53 4.82 23.83
N CYS A 198 -13.12 4.49 22.59
CA CYS A 198 -12.86 5.50 21.57
C CYS A 198 -14.09 6.39 21.37
N PRO A 199 -13.95 7.72 21.25
CA PRO A 199 -15.06 8.61 20.95
C PRO A 199 -15.85 8.14 19.73
N GLU A 200 -17.18 8.22 19.78
CA GLU A 200 -18.07 7.67 18.74
C GLU A 200 -17.75 8.24 17.34
N ASN A 201 -17.50 9.53 17.28
CA ASN A 201 -17.14 10.25 16.04
C ASN A 201 -15.75 9.86 15.47
N LEU A 202 -14.94 9.09 16.20
CA LEU A 202 -13.63 8.58 15.76
C LEU A 202 -13.63 7.06 15.57
N SER A 203 -14.77 6.40 15.85
CA SER A 203 -14.84 4.93 15.82
C SER A 203 -14.52 4.33 14.45
N SER A 204 -14.99 4.94 13.37
CA SER A 204 -14.77 4.47 11.99
C SER A 204 -13.29 4.51 11.63
N ILE A 205 -12.61 5.64 11.85
CA ILE A 205 -11.16 5.76 11.57
C ILE A 205 -10.31 4.87 12.50
N TYR A 206 -10.72 4.73 13.76
CA TYR A 206 -10.05 3.83 14.69
C TYR A 206 -10.17 2.38 14.20
N ASN A 207 -11.36 1.96 13.78
CA ASN A 207 -11.59 0.63 13.23
C ASN A 207 -10.80 0.40 11.95
N LEU A 208 -10.76 1.37 11.04
CA LEU A 208 -9.91 1.33 9.84
C LEU A 208 -8.44 1.05 10.22
N ALA A 209 -7.89 1.83 11.14
CA ALA A 209 -6.50 1.66 11.58
C ALA A 209 -6.26 0.32 12.27
N VAL A 210 -7.19 -0.15 13.11
CA VAL A 210 -7.09 -1.47 13.76
C VAL A 210 -7.11 -2.60 12.74
N GLN A 211 -7.95 -2.53 11.70
CA GLN A 211 -7.99 -3.54 10.64
C GLN A 211 -6.71 -3.49 9.80
N GLY A 212 -6.24 -2.30 9.40
CA GLY A 212 -4.97 -2.13 8.69
C GLY A 212 -3.79 -2.69 9.48
N TYR A 213 -3.72 -2.42 10.79
CA TYR A 213 -2.72 -2.99 11.68
C TYR A 213 -2.76 -4.52 11.73
N LYS A 214 -3.97 -5.13 11.79
CA LYS A 214 -4.13 -6.59 11.74
C LYS A 214 -3.64 -7.18 10.43
N ILE A 215 -3.91 -6.53 9.29
CA ILE A 215 -3.41 -6.95 7.98
C ILE A 215 -1.88 -6.89 7.95
N GLY A 216 -1.28 -5.80 8.46
CA GLY A 216 0.16 -5.68 8.62
C GLY A 216 0.76 -6.79 9.50
N GLY A 217 0.08 -7.16 10.58
CA GLY A 217 0.46 -8.27 11.45
C GLY A 217 0.42 -9.64 10.74
N LYS A 218 -0.56 -9.87 9.86
CA LYS A 218 -0.60 -11.08 9.02
C LYS A 218 0.60 -11.13 8.08
N LEU A 219 0.96 -9.99 7.46
CA LEU A 219 2.12 -9.90 6.59
C LEU A 219 3.43 -10.14 7.36
N ALA A 220 3.59 -9.53 8.54
CA ALA A 220 4.77 -9.69 9.39
C ALA A 220 4.97 -11.16 9.86
N ARG A 221 3.89 -11.92 10.00
CA ARG A 221 3.92 -13.37 10.28
C ARG A 221 3.94 -14.25 9.04
N GLU A 222 4.04 -13.66 7.85
CA GLU A 222 4.03 -14.38 6.57
C GLU A 222 2.79 -15.26 6.36
N GLU A 223 1.64 -14.84 6.88
CA GLU A 223 0.39 -15.57 6.71
C GLU A 223 -0.07 -15.52 5.24
N LYS A 224 0.24 -16.59 4.52
CA LYS A 224 -0.10 -16.76 3.10
C LYS A 224 -1.60 -16.94 2.90
N VAL A 225 -2.11 -16.41 1.79
CA VAL A 225 -3.49 -16.64 1.33
C VAL A 225 -3.57 -17.98 0.58
N ASN A 226 -2.53 -18.28 -0.20
CA ASN A 226 -2.35 -19.53 -0.93
C ASN A 226 -1.01 -20.16 -0.52
N PRO A 227 -0.94 -21.46 -0.18
CA PRO A 227 0.32 -22.11 0.21
C PRO A 227 1.46 -21.95 -0.80
N ASN A 228 1.15 -21.87 -2.10
CA ASN A 228 2.11 -21.75 -3.19
C ASN A 228 2.49 -20.30 -3.50
N GLN A 229 1.90 -19.31 -2.82
CA GLN A 229 2.17 -17.90 -3.00
C GLN A 229 3.62 -17.56 -2.64
N ASN A 230 4.35 -16.88 -3.53
CA ASN A 230 5.68 -16.36 -3.21
C ASN A 230 5.60 -15.08 -2.37
N TYR A 231 6.72 -14.64 -1.80
CA TYR A 231 6.73 -13.51 -0.86
C TYR A 231 6.40 -12.17 -1.54
N SER A 232 6.83 -11.93 -2.78
CA SER A 232 6.48 -10.72 -3.54
C SER A 232 4.95 -10.64 -3.79
N SER A 233 4.33 -11.76 -4.18
CA SER A 233 2.88 -11.87 -4.34
C SER A 233 2.16 -11.59 -3.01
N LEU A 234 2.66 -12.11 -1.89
CA LEU A 234 2.10 -11.85 -0.55
C LEU A 234 2.15 -10.36 -0.18
N LEU A 235 3.27 -9.68 -0.45
CA LEU A 235 3.41 -8.24 -0.25
C LEU A 235 2.32 -7.48 -1.03
N LYS A 236 2.20 -7.78 -2.35
CA LYS A 236 1.21 -7.16 -3.24
C LYS A 236 -0.22 -7.41 -2.77
N TYR A 237 -0.54 -8.63 -2.40
CA TYR A 237 -1.86 -8.96 -1.86
C TYR A 237 -2.19 -8.11 -0.63
N ARG A 238 -1.26 -8.01 0.33
CA ARG A 238 -1.51 -7.34 1.62
C ARG A 238 -1.61 -5.82 1.49
N TYR A 239 -0.82 -5.17 0.65
CA TYR A 239 -1.00 -3.74 0.46
C TYR A 239 -2.30 -3.41 -0.29
N LEU A 240 -2.73 -4.25 -1.24
CA LEU A 240 -4.02 -4.10 -1.91
C LEU A 240 -5.19 -4.34 -0.93
N GLU A 241 -5.06 -5.29 -0.01
CA GLU A 241 -6.05 -5.54 1.04
C GLU A 241 -6.24 -4.29 1.94
N VAL A 242 -5.13 -3.63 2.34
CA VAL A 242 -5.19 -2.38 3.12
C VAL A 242 -5.82 -1.25 2.31
N MET A 243 -5.47 -1.13 1.04
CA MET A 243 -6.04 -0.07 0.18
C MET A 243 -7.51 -0.28 -0.13
N ASN A 244 -7.96 -1.53 -0.30
CA ASN A 244 -9.38 -1.84 -0.44
C ASN A 244 -10.16 -1.51 0.85
N LEU A 245 -9.57 -1.76 2.02
CA LEU A 245 -10.15 -1.37 3.30
C LEU A 245 -10.30 0.17 3.39
N TYR A 246 -9.28 0.92 2.99
CA TYR A 246 -9.31 2.38 2.97
C TYR A 246 -10.30 2.93 1.94
N TYR A 247 -10.41 2.28 0.77
CA TYR A 247 -11.40 2.64 -0.25
C TYR A 247 -12.83 2.51 0.26
N ASN A 248 -13.16 1.39 0.90
CA ASN A 248 -14.49 1.17 1.49
C ASN A 248 -14.79 2.20 2.58
N PHE A 249 -13.81 2.53 3.42
CA PHE A 249 -13.94 3.60 4.41
C PHE A 249 -14.28 4.96 3.76
N CYS A 250 -13.61 5.32 2.64
CA CYS A 250 -13.92 6.55 1.90
C CYS A 250 -15.36 6.56 1.31
N LEU A 251 -15.95 5.39 1.04
CA LEU A 251 -17.31 5.28 0.54
C LEU A 251 -18.38 5.39 1.63
N GLU A 252 -18.08 4.89 2.84
CA GLU A 252 -19.01 4.85 3.97
C GLU A 252 -19.11 6.21 4.68
N ASP A 253 -18.07 7.03 4.62
CA ASP A 253 -17.94 8.31 5.34
C ASP A 253 -18.56 9.49 4.55
N LYS A 254 -19.47 9.21 3.61
CA LYS A 254 -20.28 10.18 2.86
C LYS A 254 -21.66 10.31 3.50
#